data_6db5605d1bb618ad9175faf246188fb2
#
_entry.id   6db5605d1bb618ad9175faf246188fb2
#
_cell.length_a   1.000
_cell.length_b   1.000
_cell.length_c   1.000
_cell.angle_alpha   90.00
_cell.angle_beta   90.00
_cell.angle_gamma   90.00
#
_symmetry.space_group_name_H-M   'P 1'
#
loop_
_entity.id
_entity.type
_entity.pdbx_description
1 polymer ?
#
loop_
_entity_poly.entity_id
_entity_poly.type
_entity_poly.pdbx_seq_one_letter_code
_entity_poly.pdbx_strand_id
1 'polypeptide(L)'
;MANNIEKQLKEISERLEQGVKEIFTSERYTEYLNTMSKFHNYSFNNTLLITMQKPEATLVAGYQAWQKKFNRHVKRGEKGIQIIAPVPIREKQEIEKIDPVTKEPVIGDDGQPETEIVEMVIPRFRITTVFDVSQTEGEPIAELEVPELTGSVQFYDTFMQALQNISPVPIRMMNVEGDAKGYYHQTEKYIAIKEDMSNVQTMKTGVHEVSHALLHDREVMDAEGVLKDQTTKEVEAESIAYIVCNHFGLDTSEYSFTYIASWCESKDMKALRASMDTIRKTSAEVIENIETQMHEPEMERPVRDTFHKEDLILHLSGSMGSEFTYDLIENMKI
;
A
#
# COMPACT_ATOMS: atom_id res chain seq x y z
N MET A 1 -5.76 24.99 -21.74
CA MET A 1 -5.23 23.69 -21.27
C MET A 1 -5.40 23.53 -19.75
N ALA A 2 -5.05 24.51 -18.93
CA ALA A 2 -5.24 24.44 -17.46
C ALA A 2 -6.70 24.12 -17.05
N ASN A 3 -7.68 24.80 -17.60
CA ASN A 3 -9.11 24.60 -17.32
C ASN A 3 -9.64 23.19 -17.59
N ASN A 4 -8.99 22.43 -18.51
CA ASN A 4 -9.38 21.06 -18.81
C ASN A 4 -8.79 20.06 -17.79
N ILE A 5 -7.58 20.33 -17.30
CA ILE A 5 -6.93 19.50 -16.25
C ILE A 5 -7.68 19.65 -14.93
N GLU A 6 -8.01 20.87 -14.54
CA GLU A 6 -8.80 21.15 -13.32
C GLU A 6 -10.17 20.47 -13.38
N LYS A 7 -10.86 20.53 -14.51
CA LYS A 7 -12.14 19.85 -14.70
C LYS A 7 -11.99 18.33 -14.53
N GLN A 8 -10.98 17.74 -15.18
CA GLN A 8 -10.72 16.30 -15.07
C GLN A 8 -10.36 15.88 -13.64
N LEU A 9 -9.55 16.67 -12.95
CA LEU A 9 -9.19 16.40 -11.56
C LEU A 9 -10.42 16.49 -10.65
N LYS A 10 -11.31 17.45 -10.87
CA LYS A 10 -12.57 17.56 -10.13
C LYS A 10 -13.47 16.34 -10.37
N GLU A 11 -13.67 15.95 -11.62
CA GLU A 11 -14.47 14.77 -11.97
C GLU A 11 -13.92 13.49 -11.32
N ILE A 12 -12.59 13.32 -11.28
CA ILE A 12 -11.98 12.14 -10.66
C ILE A 12 -12.08 12.20 -9.13
N SER A 13 -12.01 13.40 -8.53
CA SER A 13 -12.23 13.59 -7.10
C SER A 13 -13.65 13.23 -6.68
N GLU A 14 -14.66 13.67 -7.43
CA GLU A 14 -16.06 13.32 -7.18
C GLU A 14 -16.29 11.80 -7.30
N ARG A 15 -15.66 11.16 -8.28
CA ARG A 15 -15.69 9.70 -8.44
C ARG A 15 -15.03 8.98 -7.25
N LEU A 16 -13.90 9.49 -6.75
CA LEU A 16 -13.24 8.93 -5.58
C LEU A 16 -14.11 9.07 -4.32
N GLU A 17 -14.74 10.21 -4.10
CA GLU A 17 -15.67 10.39 -2.97
C GLU A 17 -16.84 9.41 -3.01
N GLN A 18 -17.41 9.22 -4.19
CA GLN A 18 -18.47 8.23 -4.39
C GLN A 18 -17.95 6.81 -4.17
N GLY A 19 -16.80 6.48 -4.77
CA GLY A 19 -16.18 5.16 -4.63
C GLY A 19 -15.86 4.81 -3.17
N VAL A 20 -15.34 5.76 -2.39
CA VAL A 20 -15.07 5.54 -0.95
C VAL A 20 -16.36 5.17 -0.20
N LYS A 21 -17.49 5.78 -0.51
CA LYS A 21 -18.77 5.42 0.13
C LYS A 21 -19.25 4.02 -0.27
N GLU A 22 -18.98 3.63 -1.51
CA GLU A 22 -19.46 2.36 -2.07
C GLU A 22 -18.63 1.15 -1.63
N ILE A 23 -17.33 1.32 -1.35
CA ILE A 23 -16.47 0.18 -0.98
C ILE A 23 -16.81 -0.42 0.39
N PHE A 24 -17.44 0.31 1.30
CA PHE A 24 -17.73 -0.17 2.65
C PHE A 24 -19.01 -1.04 2.75
N THR A 25 -19.37 -1.71 1.67
CA THR A 25 -20.23 -2.90 1.71
C THR A 25 -19.34 -4.14 1.73
N SER A 26 -19.80 -5.23 2.33
CA SER A 26 -18.99 -6.46 2.50
C SER A 26 -18.37 -6.96 1.18
N GLU A 27 -19.15 -6.99 0.10
CA GLU A 27 -18.70 -7.46 -1.21
C GLU A 27 -17.69 -6.52 -1.86
N ARG A 28 -17.98 -5.22 -1.87
CA ARG A 28 -17.10 -4.19 -2.45
C ARG A 28 -15.80 -4.04 -1.68
N TYR A 29 -15.86 -4.20 -0.37
CA TYR A 29 -14.68 -4.16 0.47
C TYR A 29 -13.72 -5.31 0.16
N THR A 30 -14.24 -6.53 0.06
CA THR A 30 -13.46 -7.70 -0.34
C THR A 30 -12.85 -7.53 -1.74
N GLU A 31 -13.63 -7.01 -2.70
CA GLU A 31 -13.17 -6.71 -4.06
C GLU A 31 -12.02 -5.68 -4.05
N TYR A 32 -12.15 -4.64 -3.23
CA TYR A 32 -11.11 -3.64 -3.04
C TYR A 32 -9.83 -4.23 -2.41
N LEU A 33 -9.95 -5.05 -1.36
CA LEU A 33 -8.80 -5.72 -0.75
C LEU A 33 -8.11 -6.70 -1.71
N ASN A 34 -8.88 -7.40 -2.53
CA ASN A 34 -8.35 -8.25 -3.60
C ASN A 34 -7.59 -7.45 -4.66
N THR A 35 -8.06 -6.26 -5.02
CA THR A 35 -7.31 -5.37 -5.90
C THR A 35 -6.03 -4.87 -5.20
N MET A 36 -6.12 -4.50 -3.92
CA MET A 36 -4.96 -4.03 -3.15
C MET A 36 -3.87 -5.10 -3.03
N SER A 37 -4.22 -6.37 -2.89
CA SER A 37 -3.22 -7.46 -2.84
C SER A 37 -2.37 -7.56 -4.10
N LYS A 38 -2.91 -7.16 -5.25
CA LYS A 38 -2.20 -7.12 -6.54
C LYS A 38 -1.46 -5.81 -6.76
N PHE A 39 -1.97 -4.72 -6.18
CA PHE A 39 -1.51 -3.34 -6.38
C PHE A 39 -1.07 -2.67 -5.07
N HIS A 40 -0.46 -3.43 -4.14
CA HIS A 40 -0.05 -2.97 -2.81
C HIS A 40 0.88 -1.74 -2.84
N ASN A 41 1.61 -1.54 -3.92
CA ASN A 41 2.50 -0.39 -4.15
C ASN A 41 1.78 0.85 -4.70
N TYR A 42 0.49 0.76 -5.02
CA TYR A 42 -0.30 1.91 -5.45
C TYR A 42 -0.89 2.67 -4.25
N SER A 43 -1.14 3.98 -4.42
CA SER A 43 -1.83 4.76 -3.40
C SER A 43 -3.29 4.27 -3.23
N PHE A 44 -3.88 4.54 -2.05
CA PHE A 44 -5.29 4.25 -1.79
C PHE A 44 -6.21 4.71 -2.93
N ASN A 45 -6.05 5.97 -3.36
CA ASN A 45 -6.88 6.54 -4.43
C ASN A 45 -6.70 5.79 -5.76
N ASN A 46 -5.48 5.42 -6.12
CA ASN A 46 -5.23 4.71 -7.37
C ASN A 46 -5.74 3.26 -7.33
N THR A 47 -5.55 2.56 -6.21
CA THR A 47 -6.15 1.23 -6.03
C THR A 47 -7.67 1.30 -6.15
N LEU A 48 -8.31 2.29 -5.51
CA LEU A 48 -9.75 2.50 -5.62
C LEU A 48 -10.18 2.79 -7.07
N LEU A 49 -9.45 3.66 -7.78
CA LEU A 49 -9.73 3.96 -9.19
C LEU A 49 -9.59 2.73 -10.09
N ILE A 50 -8.61 1.87 -9.82
CA ILE A 50 -8.43 0.60 -10.55
C ILE A 50 -9.62 -0.32 -10.26
N THR A 51 -9.94 -0.54 -8.97
CA THR A 51 -11.08 -1.39 -8.55
C THR A 51 -12.38 -0.96 -9.22
N MET A 52 -12.68 0.34 -9.21
CA MET A 52 -13.93 0.88 -9.79
C MET A 52 -14.01 0.74 -11.30
N GLN A 53 -12.89 0.72 -12.01
CA GLN A 53 -12.87 0.70 -13.47
C GLN A 53 -12.60 -0.69 -14.04
N LYS A 54 -11.84 -1.51 -13.33
CA LYS A 54 -11.44 -2.84 -13.76
C LYS A 54 -11.03 -3.70 -12.54
N PRO A 55 -12.00 -4.22 -11.76
CA PRO A 55 -11.73 -4.96 -10.53
C PRO A 55 -10.93 -6.26 -10.75
N GLU A 56 -11.02 -6.85 -11.95
CA GLU A 56 -10.28 -8.03 -12.34
C GLU A 56 -8.83 -7.75 -12.78
N ALA A 57 -8.39 -6.47 -12.81
CA ALA A 57 -7.03 -6.12 -13.20
C ALA A 57 -5.99 -6.86 -12.35
N THR A 58 -4.86 -7.23 -12.98
CA THR A 58 -3.76 -7.96 -12.34
C THR A 58 -2.42 -7.25 -12.46
N LEU A 59 -2.15 -6.61 -13.57
CA LEU A 59 -0.94 -5.82 -13.81
C LEU A 59 -1.26 -4.66 -14.75
N VAL A 60 -1.07 -3.42 -14.30
CA VAL A 60 -1.32 -2.24 -15.13
C VAL A 60 -0.05 -1.48 -15.46
N ALA A 61 0.03 -0.99 -16.68
CA ALA A 61 1.12 -0.13 -17.13
C ALA A 61 0.65 0.88 -18.18
N GLY A 62 1.41 1.96 -18.34
CA GLY A 62 1.16 2.95 -19.39
C GLY A 62 1.37 2.36 -20.79
N TYR A 63 0.71 2.95 -21.80
CA TYR A 63 0.77 2.48 -23.19
C TYR A 63 2.20 2.27 -23.71
N GLN A 64 3.09 3.24 -23.48
CA GLN A 64 4.49 3.13 -23.92
C GLN A 64 5.30 2.11 -23.10
N ALA A 65 4.97 1.91 -21.81
CA ALA A 65 5.63 0.93 -20.98
C ALA A 65 5.33 -0.49 -21.49
N TRP A 66 4.09 -0.76 -21.89
CA TRP A 66 3.73 -2.04 -22.50
C TRP A 66 4.60 -2.36 -23.72
N GLN A 67 4.86 -1.37 -24.58
CA GLN A 67 5.71 -1.57 -25.76
C GLN A 67 7.20 -1.72 -25.41
N LYS A 68 7.72 -0.81 -24.57
CA LYS A 68 9.17 -0.69 -24.36
C LYS A 68 9.73 -1.69 -23.35
N LYS A 69 8.96 -1.99 -22.28
CA LYS A 69 9.42 -2.83 -21.17
C LYS A 69 8.95 -4.28 -21.29
N PHE A 70 7.71 -4.49 -21.77
CA PHE A 70 7.08 -5.80 -21.80
C PHE A 70 7.01 -6.43 -23.19
N ASN A 71 7.45 -5.71 -24.24
CA ASN A 71 7.30 -6.14 -25.63
C ASN A 71 5.85 -6.55 -25.99
N ARG A 72 4.89 -5.78 -25.44
CA ARG A 72 3.45 -5.98 -25.62
C ARG A 72 2.81 -4.71 -26.13
N HIS A 73 1.66 -4.83 -26.75
CA HIS A 73 0.90 -3.69 -27.21
C HIS A 73 -0.57 -3.77 -26.81
N VAL A 74 -1.16 -2.61 -26.56
CA VAL A 74 -2.58 -2.50 -26.19
C VAL A 74 -3.43 -2.83 -27.39
N LYS A 75 -4.41 -3.71 -27.20
CA LYS A 75 -5.36 -4.12 -28.23
C LYS A 75 -6.19 -2.93 -28.70
N ARG A 76 -6.55 -2.94 -29.98
CA ARG A 76 -7.35 -1.85 -30.58
C ARG A 76 -8.75 -1.78 -29.93
N GLY A 77 -9.13 -0.57 -29.51
CA GLY A 77 -10.48 -0.31 -28.95
C GLY A 77 -10.58 -0.47 -27.45
N GLU A 78 -9.51 -0.88 -26.78
CA GLU A 78 -9.50 -0.99 -25.32
C GLU A 78 -9.65 0.37 -24.64
N LYS A 79 -10.44 0.39 -23.56
CA LYS A 79 -10.59 1.57 -22.69
C LYS A 79 -9.59 1.47 -21.56
N GLY A 80 -8.68 2.45 -21.48
CA GLY A 80 -7.72 2.48 -20.40
C GLY A 80 -8.32 2.92 -19.08
N ILE A 81 -7.61 2.55 -18.01
CA ILE A 81 -7.92 2.86 -16.61
C ILE A 81 -7.29 4.22 -16.28
N GLN A 82 -8.07 5.15 -15.78
CA GLN A 82 -7.58 6.46 -15.36
C GLN A 82 -7.08 6.42 -13.92
N ILE A 83 -5.83 6.84 -13.72
CA ILE A 83 -5.19 6.97 -12.42
C ILE A 83 -4.57 8.35 -12.25
N ILE A 84 -4.20 8.71 -11.03
CA ILE A 84 -3.53 9.95 -10.68
C ILE A 84 -2.02 9.69 -10.61
N ALA A 85 -1.26 10.38 -11.45
CA ALA A 85 0.20 10.26 -11.47
C ALA A 85 0.87 11.55 -11.00
N PRO A 86 1.91 11.47 -10.14
CA PRO A 86 2.69 12.63 -9.74
C PRO A 86 3.49 13.17 -10.92
N VAL A 87 3.55 14.50 -11.03
CA VAL A 87 4.39 15.23 -12.01
C VAL A 87 5.09 16.35 -11.27
N PRO A 88 6.11 16.04 -10.44
CA PRO A 88 6.77 17.05 -9.66
C PRO A 88 7.41 18.11 -10.56
N ILE A 89 7.21 19.38 -10.23
CA ILE A 89 7.88 20.51 -10.87
C ILE A 89 8.99 20.98 -9.94
N ARG A 90 10.16 21.24 -10.54
CA ARG A 90 11.27 21.86 -9.83
C ARG A 90 11.26 23.34 -10.13
N GLU A 91 11.11 24.14 -9.09
CA GLU A 91 11.17 25.60 -9.16
C GLU A 91 12.32 26.10 -8.27
N LYS A 92 13.07 27.06 -8.81
CA LYS A 92 14.08 27.75 -8.01
C LYS A 92 13.39 28.89 -7.28
N GLN A 93 13.47 28.84 -5.97
CA GLN A 93 12.92 29.87 -5.08
C GLN A 93 14.05 30.54 -4.31
N GLU A 94 14.05 31.84 -4.27
CA GLU A 94 14.92 32.62 -3.43
C GLU A 94 14.33 32.68 -2.02
N ILE A 95 15.06 32.17 -1.03
CA ILE A 95 14.63 32.14 0.37
C ILE A 95 15.69 32.83 1.25
N GLU A 96 15.29 33.29 2.40
CA GLU A 96 16.23 33.82 3.40
C GLU A 96 17.15 32.69 3.87
N LYS A 97 18.45 32.97 3.89
CA LYS A 97 19.46 32.03 4.39
C LYS A 97 19.39 31.97 5.91
N ILE A 98 19.14 30.78 6.43
CA ILE A 98 19.01 30.56 7.87
C ILE A 98 20.29 29.93 8.41
N ASP A 99 20.87 30.51 9.46
CA ASP A 99 22.00 29.91 10.17
C ASP A 99 21.58 28.57 10.79
N PRO A 100 22.30 27.47 10.51
CA PRO A 100 21.92 26.13 10.95
C PRO A 100 21.99 25.93 12.47
N VAL A 101 22.75 26.79 13.19
CA VAL A 101 22.94 26.70 14.64
C VAL A 101 21.95 27.57 15.39
N THR A 102 21.88 28.86 15.02
CA THR A 102 21.00 29.83 15.72
C THR A 102 19.56 29.77 15.26
N LYS A 103 19.29 29.21 14.06
CA LYS A 103 17.97 29.19 13.39
C LYS A 103 17.44 30.59 13.05
N GLU A 104 18.29 31.59 13.04
CA GLU A 104 17.96 32.98 12.69
C GLU A 104 18.44 33.30 11.26
N PRO A 105 17.84 34.29 10.58
CA PRO A 105 18.32 34.77 9.28
C PRO A 105 19.76 35.29 9.35
N VAL A 106 20.60 34.92 8.40
CA VAL A 106 21.94 35.47 8.24
C VAL A 106 21.82 36.90 7.69
N ILE A 107 22.31 37.88 8.42
CA ILE A 107 22.27 39.30 8.01
C ILE A 107 23.56 39.65 7.28
N GLY A 108 23.44 40.18 6.08
CA GLY A 108 24.55 40.67 5.27
C GLY A 108 25.15 41.99 5.78
N ASP A 109 26.27 42.41 5.20
CA ASP A 109 26.96 43.64 5.55
C ASP A 109 26.10 44.91 5.32
N ASP A 110 25.06 44.82 4.51
CA ASP A 110 24.09 45.88 4.23
C ASP A 110 22.92 45.92 5.24
N GLY A 111 22.92 45.03 6.22
CA GLY A 111 21.89 44.92 7.24
C GLY A 111 20.61 44.26 6.78
N GLN A 112 20.60 43.67 5.55
CA GLN A 112 19.45 42.88 5.05
C GLN A 112 19.73 41.38 5.21
N PRO A 113 18.69 40.55 5.29
CA PRO A 113 18.85 39.11 5.25
C PRO A 113 19.51 38.66 3.95
N GLU A 114 20.57 37.84 4.05
CA GLU A 114 21.14 37.15 2.89
C GLU A 114 20.08 36.18 2.33
N THR A 115 20.04 36.05 1.01
CA THR A 115 19.18 35.10 0.33
C THR A 115 19.99 33.99 -0.31
N GLU A 116 19.42 32.80 -0.41
CA GLU A 116 19.96 31.69 -1.18
C GLU A 116 18.92 31.14 -2.15
N ILE A 117 19.38 30.62 -3.29
CA ILE A 117 18.50 29.98 -4.26
C ILE A 117 18.42 28.50 -3.92
N VAL A 118 17.22 28.05 -3.50
CA VAL A 118 16.93 26.64 -3.21
C VAL A 118 16.04 26.08 -4.31
N GLU A 119 16.37 24.88 -4.78
CA GLU A 119 15.52 24.14 -5.71
C GLU A 119 14.43 23.42 -4.90
N MET A 120 13.19 23.90 -5.01
CA MET A 120 12.03 23.30 -4.38
C MET A 120 11.30 22.37 -5.36
N VAL A 121 10.95 21.19 -4.87
CA VAL A 121 10.13 20.24 -5.62
C VAL A 121 8.68 20.48 -5.24
N ILE A 122 7.90 21.05 -6.16
CA ILE A 122 6.47 21.30 -5.97
C ILE A 122 5.72 20.08 -6.51
N PRO A 123 5.00 19.35 -5.64
CA PRO A 123 4.18 18.22 -6.08
C PRO A 123 3.03 18.72 -6.95
N ARG A 124 2.94 18.18 -8.16
CA ARG A 124 1.78 18.33 -9.03
C ARG A 124 1.31 16.98 -9.49
N PHE A 125 0.05 16.88 -9.85
CA PHE A 125 -0.57 15.64 -10.25
C PHE A 125 -1.27 15.81 -11.61
N ARG A 126 -1.32 14.73 -12.35
CA ARG A 126 -2.10 14.65 -13.60
C ARG A 126 -2.86 13.33 -13.66
N ILE A 127 -3.95 13.32 -14.39
CA ILE A 127 -4.61 12.08 -14.77
C ILE A 127 -3.80 11.44 -15.89
N THR A 128 -3.49 10.17 -15.71
CA THR A 128 -2.84 9.35 -16.74
C THR A 128 -3.66 8.10 -17.00
N THR A 129 -3.45 7.50 -18.16
CA THR A 129 -4.15 6.29 -18.56
C THR A 129 -3.20 5.11 -18.55
N VAL A 130 -3.59 4.05 -17.88
CA VAL A 130 -2.90 2.75 -17.85
C VAL A 130 -3.82 1.67 -18.41
N PHE A 131 -3.25 0.53 -18.77
CA PHE A 131 -3.97 -0.60 -19.32
C PHE A 131 -3.55 -1.85 -18.56
N ASP A 132 -4.49 -2.72 -18.28
CA ASP A 132 -4.23 -4.02 -17.68
C ASP A 132 -3.63 -4.99 -18.70
N VAL A 133 -2.88 -5.98 -18.24
CA VAL A 133 -2.27 -7.02 -19.09
C VAL A 133 -3.30 -7.73 -19.95
N SER A 134 -4.51 -7.98 -19.48
CA SER A 134 -5.60 -8.59 -20.25
C SER A 134 -6.03 -7.74 -21.47
N GLN A 135 -5.75 -6.44 -21.45
CA GLN A 135 -6.00 -5.50 -22.54
C GLN A 135 -4.85 -5.42 -23.54
N THR A 136 -3.84 -6.27 -23.37
CA THR A 136 -2.63 -6.27 -24.22
C THR A 136 -2.42 -7.61 -24.88
N GLU A 137 -1.62 -7.62 -25.93
CA GLU A 137 -1.13 -8.82 -26.63
C GLU A 137 0.37 -8.69 -26.91
N GLY A 138 1.09 -9.80 -26.97
CA GLY A 138 2.55 -9.86 -27.13
C GLY A 138 3.19 -10.96 -26.30
N GLU A 139 4.44 -10.76 -25.88
CA GLU A 139 5.21 -11.74 -25.14
C GLU A 139 4.55 -12.12 -23.80
N PRO A 140 4.67 -13.39 -23.33
CA PRO A 140 4.25 -13.78 -22.00
C PRO A 140 4.96 -12.97 -20.90
N ILE A 141 4.30 -12.76 -19.77
CA ILE A 141 4.89 -12.11 -18.61
C ILE A 141 5.13 -13.18 -17.55
N ALA A 142 6.37 -13.55 -17.35
CA ALA A 142 6.77 -14.61 -16.41
C ALA A 142 6.43 -14.28 -14.93
N GLU A 143 6.35 -13.00 -14.58
CA GLU A 143 6.06 -12.55 -13.20
C GLU A 143 4.61 -12.73 -12.76
N LEU A 144 3.69 -13.04 -13.70
CA LEU A 144 2.29 -13.33 -13.39
C LEU A 144 2.02 -14.82 -13.07
N GLU A 145 3.04 -15.66 -13.21
CA GLU A 145 2.95 -17.05 -12.77
C GLU A 145 3.06 -17.08 -11.25
N VAL A 146 1.94 -17.32 -10.55
CA VAL A 146 1.92 -17.59 -9.11
C VAL A 146 2.88 -18.78 -8.87
N PRO A 147 3.90 -18.64 -8.01
CA PRO A 147 4.80 -19.75 -7.76
C PRO A 147 3.99 -20.98 -7.31
N GLU A 148 4.17 -22.14 -7.97
CA GLU A 148 3.58 -23.43 -7.55
C GLU A 148 3.98 -23.84 -6.11
N LEU A 149 4.75 -22.99 -5.43
CA LEU A 149 5.38 -23.25 -4.13
C LEU A 149 4.51 -22.93 -2.92
N THR A 150 3.32 -22.36 -3.08
CA THR A 150 2.49 -21.88 -1.95
C THR A 150 2.05 -22.95 -0.94
N GLY A 151 2.20 -24.22 -1.27
CA GLY A 151 1.94 -25.35 -0.36
C GLY A 151 3.19 -26.07 0.15
N SER A 152 4.41 -25.63 -0.23
CA SER A 152 5.63 -26.30 0.18
C SER A 152 6.04 -25.99 1.61
N VAL A 153 6.75 -26.93 2.27
CA VAL A 153 7.33 -26.71 3.61
C VAL A 153 8.32 -25.54 3.57
N GLN A 154 9.12 -25.45 2.50
CA GLN A 154 10.09 -24.37 2.34
C GLN A 154 9.42 -22.99 2.25
N PHE A 155 8.29 -22.88 1.55
CA PHE A 155 7.52 -21.64 1.51
C PHE A 155 7.04 -21.23 2.91
N TYR A 156 6.47 -22.16 3.66
CA TYR A 156 6.02 -21.94 5.03
C TYR A 156 7.16 -21.44 5.92
N ASP A 157 8.30 -22.11 5.91
CA ASP A 157 9.46 -21.77 6.74
C ASP A 157 9.99 -20.38 6.41
N THR A 158 10.14 -20.06 5.12
CA THR A 158 10.58 -18.74 4.66
C THR A 158 9.58 -17.65 5.03
N PHE A 159 8.29 -17.92 4.86
CA PHE A 159 7.22 -16.97 5.22
C PHE A 159 7.22 -16.67 6.72
N MET A 160 7.27 -17.70 7.56
CA MET A 160 7.29 -17.54 9.01
C MET A 160 8.57 -16.88 9.52
N GLN A 161 9.72 -17.15 8.87
CA GLN A 161 10.98 -16.47 9.17
C GLN A 161 10.90 -14.97 8.83
N ALA A 162 10.32 -14.63 7.69
CA ALA A 162 10.11 -13.24 7.29
C ALA A 162 9.19 -12.53 8.28
N LEU A 163 8.08 -13.16 8.70
CA LEU A 163 7.20 -12.61 9.72
C LEU A 163 7.93 -12.39 11.05
N GLN A 164 8.79 -13.32 11.48
CA GLN A 164 9.58 -13.15 12.69
C GLN A 164 10.55 -11.96 12.59
N ASN A 165 11.12 -11.71 11.41
CA ASN A 165 12.05 -10.59 11.19
C ASN A 165 11.34 -9.22 11.17
N ILE A 166 10.09 -9.18 10.72
CA ILE A 166 9.27 -7.95 10.71
C ILE A 166 8.66 -7.69 12.09
N SER A 167 8.34 -8.75 12.81
CA SER A 167 7.64 -8.63 14.09
C SER A 167 8.49 -7.89 15.12
N PRO A 168 7.94 -6.85 15.80
CA PRO A 168 8.65 -6.13 16.85
C PRO A 168 8.84 -6.98 18.12
N VAL A 169 8.21 -8.15 18.18
CA VAL A 169 8.20 -9.04 19.34
C VAL A 169 8.36 -10.50 18.92
N PRO A 170 8.85 -11.40 19.81
CA PRO A 170 8.98 -12.81 19.47
C PRO A 170 7.64 -13.47 19.14
N ILE A 171 7.61 -14.29 18.08
CA ILE A 171 6.49 -15.19 17.76
C ILE A 171 6.78 -16.56 18.38
N ARG A 172 5.83 -17.12 19.11
CA ARG A 172 5.94 -18.39 19.82
C ARG A 172 4.82 -19.34 19.42
N MET A 173 5.18 -20.52 19.00
CA MET A 173 4.22 -21.63 18.87
C MET A 173 3.97 -22.19 20.28
N MET A 174 2.70 -22.27 20.69
CA MET A 174 2.36 -22.73 22.04
C MET A 174 0.92 -23.22 22.13
N ASN A 175 0.62 -23.93 23.19
CA ASN A 175 -0.74 -24.33 23.47
C ASN A 175 -1.59 -23.12 23.88
N VAL A 176 -2.52 -22.71 23.00
CA VAL A 176 -3.47 -21.62 23.25
C VAL A 176 -4.80 -22.24 23.71
N GLU A 177 -5.24 -21.89 24.91
CA GLU A 177 -6.51 -22.39 25.46
C GLU A 177 -7.72 -21.78 24.74
N GLY A 178 -8.79 -22.57 24.61
CA GLY A 178 -10.03 -22.15 23.97
C GLY A 178 -10.00 -22.16 22.45
N ASP A 179 -10.86 -21.34 21.84
CA ASP A 179 -11.07 -21.29 20.38
C ASP A 179 -10.14 -20.29 19.67
N ALA A 180 -9.36 -19.50 20.44
CA ALA A 180 -8.41 -18.56 19.86
C ALA A 180 -7.31 -19.29 19.09
N LYS A 181 -6.98 -18.78 17.91
CA LYS A 181 -5.92 -19.31 17.06
C LYS A 181 -4.55 -18.69 17.38
N GLY A 182 -4.56 -17.51 17.98
CA GLY A 182 -3.40 -16.76 18.42
C GLY A 182 -3.81 -15.52 19.21
N TYR A 183 -2.84 -14.81 19.74
CA TYR A 183 -3.03 -13.50 20.35
C TYR A 183 -1.70 -12.75 20.49
N TYR A 184 -1.76 -11.44 20.44
CA TYR A 184 -0.66 -10.56 20.84
C TYR A 184 -0.76 -10.22 22.33
N HIS A 185 0.26 -10.58 23.11
CA HIS A 185 0.35 -10.28 24.54
C HIS A 185 1.05 -8.95 24.78
N GLN A 186 0.27 -7.88 24.95
CA GLN A 186 0.78 -6.50 25.03
C GLN A 186 1.73 -6.24 26.23
N THR A 187 1.51 -6.88 27.36
CA THR A 187 2.33 -6.65 28.57
C THR A 187 3.65 -7.39 28.51
N GLU A 188 3.65 -8.66 28.12
CA GLU A 188 4.86 -9.49 28.06
C GLU A 188 5.57 -9.42 26.71
N LYS A 189 4.98 -8.68 25.74
CA LYS A 189 5.55 -8.41 24.43
C LYS A 189 5.95 -9.67 23.66
N TYR A 190 4.98 -10.53 23.40
CA TYR A 190 5.14 -11.69 22.50
C TYR A 190 3.83 -11.98 21.76
N ILE A 191 3.95 -12.69 20.65
CA ILE A 191 2.82 -13.25 19.91
C ILE A 191 2.77 -14.75 20.19
N ALA A 192 1.59 -15.24 20.60
CA ALA A 192 1.29 -16.66 20.72
C ALA A 192 0.51 -17.12 19.49
N ILE A 193 0.96 -18.20 18.87
CA ILE A 193 0.23 -18.90 17.81
C ILE A 193 -0.02 -20.32 18.26
N LYS A 194 -1.26 -20.78 18.11
CA LYS A 194 -1.68 -22.13 18.51
C LYS A 194 -0.92 -23.20 17.72
N GLU A 195 -0.39 -24.18 18.44
CA GLU A 195 0.22 -25.38 17.86
C GLU A 195 -0.80 -26.23 17.09
N ASP A 196 -0.34 -27.13 16.26
CA ASP A 196 -1.12 -28.14 15.54
C ASP A 196 -2.16 -27.58 14.54
N MET A 197 -2.05 -26.32 14.14
CA MET A 197 -2.82 -25.77 13.02
C MET A 197 -2.18 -26.12 11.67
N SER A 198 -2.96 -26.03 10.58
CA SER A 198 -2.40 -26.13 9.23
C SER A 198 -1.44 -24.95 8.96
N ASN A 199 -0.45 -25.16 8.08
CA ASN A 199 0.51 -24.11 7.67
C ASN A 199 -0.20 -22.84 7.22
N VAL A 200 -1.25 -22.96 6.41
CA VAL A 200 -2.04 -21.82 5.92
C VAL A 200 -2.68 -21.07 7.10
N GLN A 201 -3.29 -21.79 8.05
CA GLN A 201 -3.91 -21.15 9.21
C GLN A 201 -2.86 -20.49 10.12
N THR A 202 -1.70 -21.11 10.29
CA THR A 202 -0.59 -20.54 11.06
C THR A 202 -0.08 -19.25 10.43
N MET A 203 0.13 -19.22 9.10
CA MET A 203 0.53 -18.02 8.38
C MET A 203 -0.51 -16.89 8.49
N LYS A 204 -1.79 -17.20 8.28
CA LYS A 204 -2.90 -16.25 8.45
C LYS A 204 -2.90 -15.62 9.85
N THR A 205 -2.85 -16.47 10.89
CA THR A 205 -2.83 -16.02 12.28
C THR A 205 -1.57 -15.20 12.55
N GLY A 206 -0.42 -15.64 12.03
CA GLY A 206 0.85 -14.92 12.17
C GLY A 206 0.79 -13.50 11.64
N VAL A 207 0.28 -13.29 10.43
CA VAL A 207 0.13 -11.93 9.85
C VAL A 207 -0.85 -11.10 10.67
N HIS A 208 -1.97 -11.67 11.12
CA HIS A 208 -2.96 -10.96 11.92
C HIS A 208 -2.36 -10.46 13.25
N GLU A 209 -1.68 -11.33 14.01
CA GLU A 209 -1.08 -10.96 15.30
C GLU A 209 0.14 -10.03 15.15
N VAL A 210 0.94 -10.19 14.08
CA VAL A 210 2.02 -9.26 13.77
C VAL A 210 1.45 -7.87 13.46
N SER A 211 0.32 -7.79 12.76
CA SER A 211 -0.36 -6.51 12.50
C SER A 211 -0.81 -5.83 13.80
N HIS A 212 -1.32 -6.60 14.77
CA HIS A 212 -1.63 -6.05 16.10
C HIS A 212 -0.38 -5.54 16.83
N ALA A 213 0.72 -6.27 16.77
CA ALA A 213 1.96 -5.86 17.41
C ALA A 213 2.57 -4.60 16.79
N LEU A 214 2.50 -4.47 15.46
CA LEU A 214 3.03 -3.32 14.72
C LEU A 214 2.19 -2.05 14.91
N LEU A 215 0.86 -2.18 14.94
CA LEU A 215 -0.05 -1.03 14.81
C LEU A 215 -0.85 -0.71 16.07
N HIS A 216 -1.12 -1.72 16.88
CA HIS A 216 -2.12 -1.63 17.97
C HIS A 216 -1.51 -1.81 19.35
N ASP A 217 -0.18 -1.89 19.42
CA ASP A 217 0.51 -1.80 20.68
C ASP A 217 0.25 -0.44 21.33
N ARG A 218 0.08 -0.43 22.64
CA ARG A 218 -0.26 0.79 23.37
C ARG A 218 0.82 1.85 23.24
N GLU A 219 2.09 1.44 23.31
CA GLU A 219 3.22 2.37 23.20
C GLU A 219 3.32 2.97 21.80
N VAL A 220 3.01 2.19 20.75
CA VAL A 220 2.96 2.66 19.36
C VAL A 220 1.83 3.67 19.19
N MET A 221 0.62 3.35 19.63
CA MET A 221 -0.53 4.24 19.53
C MET A 221 -0.34 5.53 20.34
N ASP A 222 0.25 5.44 21.54
CA ASP A 222 0.55 6.61 22.38
C ASP A 222 1.61 7.52 21.72
N ALA A 223 2.64 6.93 21.08
CA ALA A 223 3.68 7.67 20.37
C ALA A 223 3.14 8.40 19.13
N GLU A 224 2.19 7.80 18.43
CA GLU A 224 1.51 8.40 17.26
C GLU A 224 0.39 9.36 17.65
N GLY A 225 0.00 9.41 18.93
CA GLY A 225 -1.13 10.22 19.40
C GLY A 225 -2.49 9.74 18.87
N VAL A 226 -2.62 8.46 18.52
CA VAL A 226 -3.79 7.87 17.91
C VAL A 226 -4.48 6.92 18.87
N LEU A 227 -5.80 7.09 19.03
CA LEU A 227 -6.64 6.14 19.76
C LEU A 227 -7.55 5.41 18.78
N LYS A 228 -7.42 4.08 18.72
CA LYS A 228 -8.26 3.20 17.91
C LYS A 228 -9.14 2.34 18.83
N ASP A 229 -10.42 2.26 18.52
CA ASP A 229 -11.31 1.30 19.18
C ASP A 229 -11.02 -0.14 18.71
N GLN A 230 -11.54 -1.12 19.44
CA GLN A 230 -11.27 -2.53 19.17
C GLN A 230 -11.73 -2.93 17.75
N THR A 231 -12.88 -2.44 17.30
CA THR A 231 -13.40 -2.77 15.97
C THR A 231 -12.46 -2.26 14.85
N THR A 232 -11.91 -1.05 14.99
CA THR A 232 -10.93 -0.52 14.04
C THR A 232 -9.66 -1.37 14.01
N LYS A 233 -9.18 -1.79 15.18
CA LYS A 233 -7.99 -2.67 15.27
C LYS A 233 -8.22 -4.00 14.55
N GLU A 234 -9.37 -4.61 14.76
CA GLU A 234 -9.70 -5.88 14.07
C GLU A 234 -9.87 -5.69 12.56
N VAL A 235 -10.54 -4.61 12.12
CA VAL A 235 -10.67 -4.29 10.68
C VAL A 235 -9.29 -4.16 10.03
N GLU A 236 -8.38 -3.44 10.67
CA GLU A 236 -7.04 -3.23 10.14
C GLU A 236 -6.25 -4.54 10.09
N ALA A 237 -6.19 -5.29 11.19
CA ALA A 237 -5.44 -6.55 11.26
C ALA A 237 -5.99 -7.62 10.30
N GLU A 238 -7.31 -7.79 10.26
CA GLU A 238 -7.97 -8.74 9.36
C GLU A 238 -7.75 -8.38 7.89
N SER A 239 -7.85 -7.08 7.55
CA SER A 239 -7.63 -6.63 6.17
C SER A 239 -6.19 -6.80 5.72
N ILE A 240 -5.20 -6.52 6.58
CA ILE A 240 -3.79 -6.76 6.30
C ILE A 240 -3.55 -8.26 6.09
N ALA A 241 -4.07 -9.10 6.97
CA ALA A 241 -3.93 -10.55 6.85
C ALA A 241 -4.56 -11.06 5.54
N TYR A 242 -5.73 -10.56 5.16
CA TYR A 242 -6.36 -10.89 3.89
C TYR A 242 -5.48 -10.50 2.69
N ILE A 243 -5.00 -9.24 2.65
CA ILE A 243 -4.21 -8.71 1.53
C ILE A 243 -2.91 -9.51 1.37
N VAL A 244 -2.17 -9.72 2.45
CA VAL A 244 -0.91 -10.46 2.44
C VAL A 244 -1.15 -11.92 2.01
N CYS A 245 -2.10 -12.61 2.63
CA CYS A 245 -2.41 -14.00 2.27
C CYS A 245 -2.87 -14.14 0.82
N ASN A 246 -3.75 -13.24 0.35
CA ASN A 246 -4.23 -13.27 -1.03
C ASN A 246 -3.11 -12.96 -2.05
N HIS A 247 -2.16 -12.07 -1.70
CA HIS A 247 -1.00 -11.77 -2.54
C HIS A 247 -0.15 -13.02 -2.79
N PHE A 248 0.07 -13.83 -1.76
CA PHE A 248 0.82 -15.08 -1.85
C PHE A 248 -0.02 -16.30 -2.28
N GLY A 249 -1.26 -16.08 -2.74
CA GLY A 249 -2.14 -17.16 -3.24
C GLY A 249 -2.62 -18.13 -2.16
N LEU A 250 -2.57 -17.74 -0.88
CA LEU A 250 -3.14 -18.54 0.22
C LEU A 250 -4.67 -18.45 0.19
N ASP A 251 -5.35 -19.53 0.58
CA ASP A 251 -6.80 -19.56 0.62
C ASP A 251 -7.37 -18.54 1.61
N THR A 252 -8.10 -17.57 1.10
CA THR A 252 -8.75 -16.48 1.83
C THR A 252 -10.28 -16.62 1.90
N SER A 253 -10.83 -17.76 1.52
CA SER A 253 -12.29 -17.99 1.43
C SER A 253 -13.01 -17.90 2.79
N GLU A 254 -12.31 -18.11 3.89
CA GLU A 254 -12.86 -18.01 5.25
C GLU A 254 -12.98 -16.57 5.78
N TYR A 255 -12.36 -15.59 5.12
CA TYR A 255 -12.47 -14.21 5.55
C TYR A 255 -13.85 -13.64 5.25
N SER A 256 -14.43 -12.94 6.22
CA SER A 256 -15.74 -12.32 6.08
C SER A 256 -15.76 -10.94 6.73
N PHE A 257 -16.06 -9.93 5.95
CA PHE A 257 -16.13 -8.53 6.38
C PHE A 257 -17.56 -8.05 6.62
N THR A 258 -18.40 -8.91 7.18
CA THR A 258 -19.83 -8.61 7.40
C THR A 258 -20.08 -7.40 8.32
N TYR A 259 -19.11 -7.08 9.18
CA TYR A 259 -19.15 -5.94 10.10
C TYR A 259 -18.65 -4.61 9.50
N ILE A 260 -18.14 -4.63 8.27
CA ILE A 260 -17.50 -3.45 7.66
C ILE A 260 -18.47 -2.26 7.50
N ALA A 261 -19.72 -2.52 7.18
CA ALA A 261 -20.73 -1.47 7.02
C ALA A 261 -20.98 -0.73 8.36
N SER A 262 -21.15 -1.48 9.46
CA SER A 262 -21.37 -0.88 10.78
C SER A 262 -20.14 -0.15 11.32
N TRP A 263 -18.94 -0.66 11.01
CA TRP A 263 -17.70 0.04 11.32
C TRP A 263 -17.63 1.37 10.57
N CYS A 264 -17.91 1.37 9.26
CA CYS A 264 -17.91 2.56 8.44
C CYS A 264 -18.91 3.63 8.94
N GLU A 265 -20.14 3.23 9.29
CA GLU A 265 -21.16 4.13 9.83
C GLU A 265 -20.73 4.81 11.14
N SER A 266 -19.84 4.17 11.90
CA SER A 266 -19.32 4.70 13.17
C SER A 266 -18.18 5.70 13.01
N LYS A 267 -17.66 5.92 11.79
CA LYS A 267 -16.44 6.70 11.52
C LYS A 267 -16.72 7.86 10.57
N ASP A 268 -15.96 8.92 10.74
CA ASP A 268 -15.90 9.97 9.72
C ASP A 268 -15.00 9.56 8.54
N MET A 269 -15.11 10.28 7.45
CA MET A 269 -14.36 10.00 6.21
C MET A 269 -12.85 10.10 6.41
N LYS A 270 -12.38 10.95 7.33
CA LYS A 270 -10.96 11.11 7.64
C LYS A 270 -10.40 9.88 8.32
N ALA A 271 -11.11 9.36 9.34
CA ALA A 271 -10.73 8.15 10.05
C ALA A 271 -10.72 6.93 9.12
N LEU A 272 -11.74 6.80 8.25
CA LEU A 272 -11.79 5.71 7.26
C LEU A 272 -10.59 5.72 6.31
N ARG A 273 -10.26 6.89 5.74
CA ARG A 273 -9.10 7.03 4.86
C ARG A 273 -7.79 6.74 5.58
N ALA A 274 -7.64 7.21 6.83
CA ALA A 274 -6.45 6.93 7.63
C ALA A 274 -6.26 5.44 7.88
N SER A 275 -7.32 4.70 8.25
CA SER A 275 -7.25 3.24 8.40
C SER A 275 -6.92 2.54 7.08
N MET A 276 -7.53 2.97 5.96
CA MET A 276 -7.23 2.38 4.65
C MET A 276 -5.78 2.61 4.21
N ASP A 277 -5.20 3.77 4.53
CA ASP A 277 -3.78 4.04 4.24
C ASP A 277 -2.85 3.25 5.16
N THR A 278 -3.22 3.08 6.43
CA THR A 278 -2.52 2.18 7.37
C THR A 278 -2.51 0.74 6.85
N ILE A 279 -3.68 0.19 6.49
CA ILE A 279 -3.82 -1.15 5.91
C ILE A 279 -2.90 -1.29 4.69
N ARG A 280 -2.95 -0.34 3.77
CA ARG A 280 -2.14 -0.35 2.56
C ARG A 280 -0.63 -0.37 2.87
N LYS A 281 -0.15 0.58 3.69
CA LYS A 281 1.28 0.72 4.01
C LYS A 281 1.81 -0.54 4.69
N THR A 282 1.11 -1.02 5.71
CA THR A 282 1.55 -2.20 6.46
C THR A 282 1.49 -3.46 5.60
N SER A 283 0.46 -3.63 4.78
CA SER A 283 0.41 -4.76 3.85
C SER A 283 1.57 -4.74 2.85
N ALA A 284 1.89 -3.58 2.26
CA ALA A 284 3.00 -3.43 1.34
C ALA A 284 4.34 -3.78 2.01
N GLU A 285 4.59 -3.24 3.22
CA GLU A 285 5.79 -3.52 4.00
C GLU A 285 5.95 -5.02 4.32
N VAL A 286 4.88 -5.67 4.76
CA VAL A 286 4.90 -7.10 5.06
C VAL A 286 5.16 -7.92 3.78
N ILE A 287 4.48 -7.61 2.67
CA ILE A 287 4.67 -8.28 1.38
C ILE A 287 6.12 -8.15 0.90
N GLU A 288 6.65 -6.92 0.85
CA GLU A 288 8.01 -6.63 0.38
C GLU A 288 9.07 -7.37 1.22
N ASN A 289 8.89 -7.43 2.53
CA ASN A 289 9.81 -8.18 3.41
C ASN A 289 9.76 -9.68 3.14
N ILE A 290 8.57 -10.26 2.98
CA ILE A 290 8.42 -11.69 2.66
C ILE A 290 9.02 -11.98 1.28
N GLU A 291 8.72 -11.16 0.27
CA GLU A 291 9.28 -11.30 -1.08
C GLU A 291 10.81 -11.21 -1.05
N THR A 292 11.37 -10.26 -0.32
CA THR A 292 12.84 -10.11 -0.18
C THR A 292 13.48 -11.38 0.37
N GLN A 293 12.91 -11.96 1.42
CA GLN A 293 13.41 -13.21 2.02
C GLN A 293 13.27 -14.42 1.07
N MET A 294 12.23 -14.44 0.24
CA MET A 294 12.05 -15.49 -0.77
C MET A 294 13.05 -15.39 -1.93
N HIS A 295 13.58 -14.17 -2.18
CA HIS A 295 14.52 -13.93 -3.27
C HIS A 295 15.97 -13.85 -2.79
N GLU A 296 16.29 -13.94 -1.48
CA GLU A 296 17.64 -14.03 -0.97
C GLU A 296 18.29 -15.37 -1.33
N PRO A 297 19.57 -15.39 -1.69
CA PRO A 297 20.06 -16.13 -2.85
C PRO A 297 20.59 -17.53 -2.50
N GLU A 298 20.31 -18.48 -3.34
CA GLU A 298 21.42 -19.36 -3.74
C GLU A 298 22.42 -18.48 -4.50
N MET A 299 23.57 -18.20 -3.90
CA MET A 299 24.72 -17.59 -4.59
C MET A 299 25.04 -18.36 -5.85
N GLU A 300 25.15 -17.64 -6.97
CA GLU A 300 25.52 -18.08 -8.31
C GLU A 300 24.35 -18.37 -9.28
N ARG A 301 23.67 -17.29 -9.72
CA ARG A 301 23.11 -17.24 -11.08
C ARG A 301 23.54 -15.93 -11.76
N PRO A 302 23.90 -15.99 -13.06
CA PRO A 302 24.33 -14.80 -13.79
C PRO A 302 23.20 -13.79 -13.80
N VAL A 303 23.58 -12.51 -13.61
CA VAL A 303 22.72 -11.34 -13.65
C VAL A 303 21.77 -11.43 -14.85
N ARG A 304 20.54 -11.82 -14.62
CA ARG A 304 19.44 -11.40 -15.46
C ARG A 304 19.08 -10.02 -14.98
N ASP A 305 19.03 -9.06 -15.90
CA ASP A 305 18.52 -7.72 -15.62
C ASP A 305 17.19 -7.86 -14.90
N THR A 306 17.22 -7.79 -13.59
CA THR A 306 16.03 -7.67 -12.76
C THR A 306 15.44 -6.32 -13.06
N PHE A 307 14.37 -6.32 -13.84
CA PHE A 307 13.46 -5.20 -13.90
C PHE A 307 12.92 -5.01 -12.49
N HIS A 308 13.47 -4.06 -11.76
CA HIS A 308 12.93 -3.69 -10.48
C HIS A 308 11.49 -3.21 -10.69
N LYS A 309 10.53 -3.81 -9.97
CA LYS A 309 9.17 -3.25 -9.80
C LYS A 309 9.24 -1.74 -9.55
N GLU A 310 10.27 -1.28 -8.87
CA GLU A 310 10.63 0.11 -8.63
C GLU A 310 10.64 0.99 -9.90
N ASP A 311 11.12 0.52 -11.03
CA ASP A 311 11.15 1.30 -12.27
C ASP A 311 9.77 1.50 -12.91
N LEU A 312 8.82 0.59 -12.66
CA LEU A 312 7.43 0.74 -13.09
C LEU A 312 6.63 1.62 -12.13
N ILE A 313 6.94 1.52 -10.84
CA ILE A 313 6.22 2.09 -9.72
C ILE A 313 6.83 3.43 -9.29
N LEU A 314 8.16 3.58 -9.35
CA LEU A 314 8.87 4.81 -8.99
C LEU A 314 8.44 6.03 -9.82
N HIS A 315 7.96 5.83 -11.03
CA HIS A 315 7.35 6.93 -11.79
C HIS A 315 5.91 7.24 -11.37
N LEU A 316 5.27 6.41 -10.52
CA LEU A 316 3.87 6.54 -10.13
C LEU A 316 3.64 6.62 -8.61
N SER A 317 4.58 6.15 -7.81
CA SER A 317 4.47 6.13 -6.34
C SER A 317 5.66 6.78 -5.66
N GLY A 318 6.06 7.97 -6.10
CA GLY A 318 7.02 8.73 -5.30
C GLY A 318 6.54 8.70 -3.83
N SER A 319 7.42 8.36 -2.90
CA SER A 319 7.21 8.32 -1.45
C SER A 319 6.75 9.69 -0.93
N MET A 320 5.51 10.02 -1.22
CA MET A 320 4.83 11.17 -0.64
C MET A 320 3.77 10.60 0.29
N GLY A 321 4.00 10.85 1.58
CA GLY A 321 3.14 10.41 2.65
C GLY A 321 1.68 10.81 2.46
N SER A 322 0.81 10.13 3.18
CA SER A 322 -0.66 10.31 3.21
C SER A 322 -1.13 11.77 3.40
N GLU A 323 -0.33 12.62 4.00
CA GLU A 323 -0.62 14.05 4.17
C GLU A 323 -0.80 14.78 2.84
N PHE A 324 -0.01 14.47 1.82
CA PHE A 324 -0.12 15.15 0.51
C PHE A 324 -1.38 14.79 -0.28
N THR A 325 -1.92 13.59 -0.10
CA THR A 325 -3.16 13.20 -0.77
C THR A 325 -4.39 13.85 -0.12
N TYR A 326 -4.30 14.14 1.16
CA TYR A 326 -5.35 14.83 1.93
C TYR A 326 -5.44 16.30 1.54
N ASP A 327 -4.29 16.98 1.50
CA ASP A 327 -4.21 18.39 1.08
C ASP A 327 -4.67 18.58 -0.37
N LEU A 328 -4.46 17.59 -1.24
CA LEU A 328 -4.92 17.68 -2.61
C LEU A 328 -6.45 17.71 -2.71
N ILE A 329 -7.16 16.92 -1.90
CA ILE A 329 -8.63 16.87 -1.91
C ILE A 329 -9.22 18.10 -1.19
N GLU A 330 -8.59 18.61 -0.14
CA GLU A 330 -9.01 19.86 0.51
C GLU A 330 -8.72 21.10 -0.34
N ASN A 331 -7.57 21.14 -1.01
CA ASN A 331 -7.21 22.25 -1.90
C ASN A 331 -7.93 22.22 -3.25
N MET A 332 -8.56 21.11 -3.63
CA MET A 332 -9.46 21.02 -4.80
C MET A 332 -10.89 21.55 -4.52
N LYS A 333 -11.17 22.00 -3.31
CA LYS A 333 -12.47 22.64 -2.94
C LYS A 333 -12.49 24.15 -3.24
N ILE A 334 -11.60 24.64 -4.13
CA ILE A 334 -11.65 26.02 -4.63
C ILE A 334 -12.19 26.05 -6.06
#